data_24f51859f5e8b5a9d91257644131abd2
#
_entry.id   24f51859f5e8b5a9d91257644131abd2
#
_cell.length_a   1.000
_cell.length_b   1.000
_cell.length_c   1.000
_cell.angle_alpha   90.00
_cell.angle_beta   90.00
_cell.angle_gamma   90.00
#
_symmetry.space_group_name_H-M   'P 1'
#
loop_
_entity.id
_entity.type
_entity.pdbx_description
1 polymer ?
#
loop_
_entity_poly.entity_id
_entity_poly.type
_entity_poly.pdbx_seq_one_letter_code
_entity_poly.pdbx_strand_id
1 'polypeptide(L)'
;MFKFFKFLVAFALILGLLYVGHGFILEKAGKYLYYKDEIKPADVIVVLAGEETERVEYGVKLFKEGWARKDRIILAGGPLVWKYTWASLMKEHAISLGVPKNAILLEDKSRTTEEDVRFTKEILNKHGYKSCILVTSPYHSRRATRIFRKIMGDKVIVISAPAEKSWFSFDEWWKRRRDRARVLDEYSKFIWLWIFGLKDKLAA
;
A
#
# COMPACT_ATOMS: atom_id res chain seq x y z
N MET A 1 23.91 -12.68 45.32
CA MET A 1 22.99 -11.61 45.75
C MET A 1 23.28 -10.28 45.03
N PHE A 2 24.50 -9.75 45.05
CA PHE A 2 24.88 -8.45 44.47
C PHE A 2 24.77 -8.38 42.93
N LYS A 3 25.10 -9.45 42.19
CA LYS A 3 24.91 -9.54 40.72
C LYS A 3 23.45 -9.52 40.30
N PHE A 4 22.59 -10.19 41.04
CA PHE A 4 21.14 -10.23 40.80
C PHE A 4 20.50 -8.86 41.04
N PHE A 5 20.91 -8.15 42.09
CA PHE A 5 20.43 -6.80 42.38
C PHE A 5 20.84 -5.81 41.23
N LYS A 6 22.10 -5.86 40.76
CA LYS A 6 22.55 -5.05 39.61
C LYS A 6 21.73 -5.35 38.35
N PHE A 7 21.40 -6.63 38.10
CA PHE A 7 20.56 -7.01 36.98
C PHE A 7 19.15 -6.41 37.09
N LEU A 8 18.52 -6.45 38.26
CA LEU A 8 17.19 -5.86 38.49
C LEU A 8 17.21 -4.35 38.29
N VAL A 9 18.22 -3.65 38.80
CA VAL A 9 18.37 -2.20 38.60
C VAL A 9 18.56 -1.87 37.11
N ALA A 10 19.43 -2.58 36.40
CA ALA A 10 19.63 -2.38 34.96
C ALA A 10 18.34 -2.65 34.16
N PHE A 11 17.62 -3.71 34.51
CA PHE A 11 16.33 -4.04 33.89
C PHE A 11 15.28 -2.95 34.14
N ALA A 12 15.17 -2.45 35.37
CA ALA A 12 14.26 -1.35 35.69
C ALA A 12 14.61 -0.05 34.94
N LEU A 13 15.89 0.26 34.80
CA LEU A 13 16.35 1.41 34.01
C LEU A 13 16.00 1.25 32.52
N ILE A 14 16.18 0.06 31.96
CA ILE A 14 15.80 -0.21 30.56
C ILE A 14 14.28 -0.06 30.39
N LEU A 15 13.48 -0.59 31.29
CA LEU A 15 12.02 -0.43 31.24
C LEU A 15 11.62 1.05 31.37
N GLY A 16 12.27 1.80 32.25
CA GLY A 16 12.07 3.26 32.38
C GLY A 16 12.38 4.01 31.08
N LEU A 17 13.52 3.72 30.45
CA LEU A 17 13.91 4.30 29.17
C LEU A 17 12.92 3.92 28.04
N LEU A 18 12.50 2.67 27.99
CA LEU A 18 11.48 2.21 27.02
C LEU A 18 10.14 2.91 27.26
N TYR A 19 9.75 3.08 28.53
CA TYR A 19 8.52 3.80 28.87
C TYR A 19 8.57 5.26 28.48
N VAL A 20 9.68 5.97 28.72
CA VAL A 20 9.85 7.37 28.30
C VAL A 20 9.96 7.49 26.78
N GLY A 21 10.69 6.55 26.14
CA GLY A 21 10.94 6.58 24.69
C GLY A 21 9.86 5.92 23.82
N HIS A 22 8.83 5.28 24.41
CA HIS A 22 7.87 4.47 23.65
C HIS A 22 7.19 5.25 22.52
N GLY A 23 6.82 6.50 22.77
CA GLY A 23 6.16 7.33 21.75
C GLY A 23 7.03 7.53 20.52
N PHE A 24 8.31 7.84 20.71
CA PHE A 24 9.27 7.98 19.61
C PHE A 24 9.46 6.66 18.85
N ILE A 25 9.61 5.55 19.55
CA ILE A 25 9.79 4.22 18.94
C ILE A 25 8.56 3.86 18.12
N LEU A 26 7.36 4.03 18.67
CA LEU A 26 6.10 3.72 17.99
C LEU A 26 5.86 4.63 16.79
N GLU A 27 6.16 5.93 16.88
CA GLU A 27 6.08 6.86 15.75
C GLU A 27 7.00 6.42 14.61
N LYS A 28 8.26 6.07 14.90
CA LYS A 28 9.20 5.55 13.91
C LYS A 28 8.70 4.25 13.29
N ALA A 29 8.13 3.35 14.09
CA ALA A 29 7.52 2.13 13.59
C ALA A 29 6.37 2.43 12.62
N GLY A 30 5.44 3.33 12.96
CA GLY A 30 4.39 3.75 12.02
C GLY A 30 4.96 4.34 10.73
N LYS A 31 5.87 5.31 10.84
CA LYS A 31 6.52 5.98 9.70
C LYS A 31 7.32 5.02 8.82
N TYR A 32 7.83 3.92 9.36
CA TYR A 32 8.51 2.89 8.57
C TYR A 32 7.59 2.26 7.51
N LEU A 33 6.30 2.19 7.73
CA LEU A 33 5.35 1.63 6.77
C LEU A 33 5.09 2.56 5.56
N TYR A 34 5.43 3.83 5.70
CA TYR A 34 5.29 4.83 4.63
C TYR A 34 6.46 4.78 3.66
N TYR A 35 6.12 4.80 2.39
CA TYR A 35 7.08 4.94 1.31
C TYR A 35 6.46 5.74 0.15
N LYS A 36 7.14 6.80 -0.27
CA LYS A 36 6.72 7.68 -1.38
C LYS A 36 7.93 7.97 -2.25
N ASP A 37 7.76 7.88 -3.55
CA ASP A 37 8.72 8.38 -4.52
C ASP A 37 8.42 9.83 -4.92
N GLU A 38 9.36 10.49 -5.55
CA GLU A 38 9.09 11.68 -6.34
C GLU A 38 8.18 11.30 -7.51
N ILE A 39 7.03 11.98 -7.63
CA ILE A 39 6.06 11.68 -8.69
C ILE A 39 6.61 12.16 -10.03
N LYS A 40 6.60 11.25 -11.01
CA LYS A 40 7.00 11.50 -12.39
C LYS A 40 5.93 10.97 -13.33
N PRO A 41 5.72 11.56 -14.52
CA PRO A 41 4.76 11.03 -15.47
C PRO A 41 5.04 9.56 -15.81
N ALA A 42 4.01 8.72 -15.72
CA ALA A 42 4.08 7.29 -16.06
C ALA A 42 3.04 6.94 -17.13
N ASP A 43 3.09 5.73 -17.67
CA ASP A 43 2.15 5.31 -18.70
C ASP A 43 0.72 5.26 -18.17
N VAL A 44 0.55 4.78 -16.94
CA VAL A 44 -0.76 4.55 -16.33
C VAL A 44 -0.72 4.78 -14.82
N ILE A 45 -1.86 5.12 -14.23
CA ILE A 45 -2.05 5.12 -12.78
C ILE A 45 -2.69 3.80 -12.36
N VAL A 46 -2.19 3.16 -11.31
CA VAL A 46 -2.73 1.93 -10.70
C VAL A 46 -3.21 2.27 -9.29
N VAL A 47 -4.49 2.06 -9.03
CA VAL A 47 -5.10 2.33 -7.71
C VAL A 47 -5.51 1.01 -7.09
N LEU A 48 -4.93 0.67 -5.94
CA LEU A 48 -5.31 -0.52 -5.19
C LEU A 48 -6.56 -0.28 -4.37
N ALA A 49 -7.43 -1.28 -4.29
CA ALA A 49 -8.60 -1.23 -3.43
C ALA A 49 -8.25 -1.03 -1.95
N GLY A 50 -9.10 -0.33 -1.24
CA GLY A 50 -9.00 -0.04 0.18
C GLY A 50 -10.37 0.19 0.79
N GLU A 51 -10.41 0.40 2.09
CA GLU A 51 -11.67 0.52 2.83
C GLU A 51 -12.43 1.82 2.58
N GLU A 52 -11.73 2.84 2.07
CA GLU A 52 -12.31 4.18 1.87
C GLU A 52 -11.96 4.75 0.50
N THR A 53 -12.52 5.91 0.19
CA THR A 53 -12.48 6.54 -1.13
C THR A 53 -11.16 7.25 -1.44
N GLU A 54 -10.35 7.54 -0.41
CA GLU A 54 -9.15 8.40 -0.54
C GLU A 54 -8.16 7.94 -1.62
N ARG A 55 -8.04 6.63 -1.84
CA ARG A 55 -7.15 6.10 -2.88
C ARG A 55 -7.67 6.43 -4.28
N VAL A 56 -8.97 6.25 -4.48
CA VAL A 56 -9.62 6.56 -5.77
C VAL A 56 -9.57 8.06 -6.02
N GLU A 57 -9.92 8.87 -5.03
CA GLU A 57 -9.88 10.33 -5.12
C GLU A 57 -8.49 10.85 -5.47
N TYR A 58 -7.46 10.31 -4.83
CA TYR A 58 -6.08 10.69 -5.12
C TYR A 58 -5.61 10.20 -6.50
N GLY A 59 -5.97 8.97 -6.87
CA GLY A 59 -5.71 8.45 -8.21
C GLY A 59 -6.37 9.28 -9.31
N VAL A 60 -7.62 9.70 -9.10
CA VAL A 60 -8.36 10.59 -10.01
C VAL A 60 -7.74 11.99 -10.06
N LYS A 61 -7.29 12.53 -8.93
CA LYS A 61 -6.54 13.80 -8.89
C LYS A 61 -5.32 13.72 -9.80
N LEU A 62 -4.47 12.71 -9.63
CA LEU A 62 -3.29 12.50 -10.46
C LEU A 62 -3.63 12.30 -11.94
N PHE A 63 -4.72 11.58 -12.24
CA PHE A 63 -5.20 11.40 -13.60
C PHE A 63 -5.58 12.73 -14.26
N LYS A 64 -6.34 13.58 -13.57
CA LYS A 64 -6.76 14.89 -14.05
C LYS A 64 -5.61 15.88 -14.20
N GLU A 65 -4.56 15.74 -13.40
CA GLU A 65 -3.33 16.52 -13.49
C GLU A 65 -2.41 16.06 -14.64
N GLY A 66 -2.79 15.00 -15.39
CA GLY A 66 -2.04 14.53 -16.57
C GLY A 66 -0.81 13.66 -16.25
N TRP A 67 -0.72 13.08 -15.04
CA TRP A 67 0.38 12.21 -14.69
C TRP A 67 0.37 10.86 -15.42
N ALA A 68 -0.77 10.45 -16.02
CA ALA A 68 -0.91 9.25 -16.85
C ALA A 68 -0.72 9.56 -18.33
N ARG A 69 0.47 9.33 -18.88
CA ARG A 69 0.81 9.64 -20.28
C ARG A 69 -0.09 8.97 -21.32
N LYS A 70 -0.73 7.88 -20.98
CA LYS A 70 -1.64 7.13 -21.87
C LYS A 70 -3.11 7.37 -21.55
N ASP A 71 -3.42 8.36 -20.71
CA ASP A 71 -4.78 8.70 -20.30
C ASP A 71 -5.55 7.45 -19.81
N ARG A 72 -4.91 6.64 -18.97
CA ARG A 72 -5.48 5.41 -18.42
C ARG A 72 -5.25 5.32 -16.91
N ILE A 73 -6.27 4.73 -16.26
CA ILE A 73 -6.22 4.38 -14.85
C ILE A 73 -6.68 2.93 -14.67
N ILE A 74 -5.90 2.12 -13.94
CA ILE A 74 -6.24 0.76 -13.56
C ILE A 74 -6.75 0.81 -12.13
N LEU A 75 -7.95 0.28 -11.91
CA LEU A 75 -8.55 0.12 -10.59
C LEU A 75 -8.48 -1.37 -10.23
N ALA A 76 -7.68 -1.70 -9.21
CA ALA A 76 -7.39 -3.07 -8.82
C ALA A 76 -8.04 -3.42 -7.50
N GLY A 77 -8.89 -4.46 -7.51
CA GLY A 77 -9.58 -4.96 -6.34
C GLY A 77 -10.64 -5.99 -6.67
N GLY A 78 -10.42 -7.19 -6.24
CA GLY A 78 -11.20 -8.38 -6.58
C GLY A 78 -12.56 -8.48 -5.92
N PRO A 79 -13.10 -9.72 -5.81
CA PRO A 79 -14.45 -9.98 -5.34
C PRO A 79 -14.75 -9.37 -3.97
N LEU A 80 -15.90 -8.74 -3.84
CA LEU A 80 -16.41 -8.18 -2.59
C LEU A 80 -17.63 -8.97 -2.09
N VAL A 81 -18.73 -8.89 -2.78
CA VAL A 81 -19.98 -9.58 -2.44
C VAL A 81 -20.82 -9.82 -3.70
N TRP A 82 -21.36 -11.03 -3.85
CA TRP A 82 -22.13 -11.44 -5.02
C TRP A 82 -21.41 -11.14 -6.33
N LYS A 83 -22.01 -10.29 -7.18
CA LYS A 83 -21.45 -9.86 -8.47
C LYS A 83 -20.55 -8.62 -8.38
N TYR A 84 -20.44 -8.00 -7.20
CA TYR A 84 -19.68 -6.77 -7.03
C TYR A 84 -18.24 -7.06 -6.68
N THR A 85 -17.34 -6.30 -7.27
CA THR A 85 -15.91 -6.28 -6.95
C THR A 85 -15.52 -4.91 -6.42
N TRP A 86 -14.44 -4.84 -5.67
CA TRP A 86 -13.89 -3.55 -5.25
C TRP A 86 -13.58 -2.67 -6.46
N ALA A 87 -12.99 -3.23 -7.51
CA ALA A 87 -12.71 -2.50 -8.76
C ALA A 87 -13.97 -1.93 -9.39
N SER A 88 -15.11 -2.65 -9.36
CA SER A 88 -16.37 -2.15 -9.92
C SER A 88 -16.92 -0.95 -9.14
N LEU A 89 -16.85 -0.97 -7.81
CA LEU A 89 -17.27 0.17 -6.98
C LEU A 89 -16.33 1.38 -7.16
N MET A 90 -15.02 1.14 -7.18
CA MET A 90 -14.03 2.16 -7.46
C MET A 90 -14.25 2.83 -8.82
N LYS A 91 -14.66 2.06 -9.83
CA LYS A 91 -14.99 2.58 -11.17
C LYS A 91 -16.16 3.55 -11.12
N GLU A 92 -17.27 3.17 -10.48
CA GLU A 92 -18.45 4.06 -10.38
C GLU A 92 -18.07 5.36 -9.66
N HIS A 93 -17.25 5.26 -8.60
CA HIS A 93 -16.75 6.44 -7.91
C HIS A 93 -15.81 7.29 -8.78
N ALA A 94 -14.87 6.67 -9.51
CA ALA A 94 -13.98 7.40 -10.42
C ALA A 94 -14.75 8.12 -11.54
N ILE A 95 -15.81 7.50 -12.09
CA ILE A 95 -16.69 8.11 -13.08
C ILE A 95 -17.43 9.30 -12.48
N SER A 96 -17.98 9.19 -11.28
CA SER A 96 -18.66 10.31 -10.59
C SER A 96 -17.71 11.48 -10.32
N LEU A 97 -16.41 11.21 -10.17
CA LEU A 97 -15.35 12.20 -10.08
C LEU A 97 -14.88 12.73 -11.45
N GLY A 98 -15.48 12.30 -12.57
CA GLY A 98 -15.25 12.83 -13.91
C GLY A 98 -14.16 12.10 -14.72
N VAL A 99 -13.76 10.89 -14.35
CA VAL A 99 -12.89 10.06 -15.19
C VAL A 99 -13.73 9.44 -16.33
N PRO A 100 -13.33 9.59 -17.61
CA PRO A 100 -14.05 8.97 -18.71
C PRO A 100 -14.08 7.44 -18.58
N LYS A 101 -15.26 6.82 -18.81
CA LYS A 101 -15.45 5.37 -18.68
C LYS A 101 -14.44 4.55 -19.51
N ASN A 102 -14.09 5.03 -20.69
CA ASN A 102 -13.13 4.38 -21.58
C ASN A 102 -11.67 4.54 -21.14
N ALA A 103 -11.37 5.44 -20.19
CA ALA A 103 -10.04 5.59 -19.58
C ALA A 103 -9.77 4.56 -18.48
N ILE A 104 -10.81 3.87 -17.98
CA ILE A 104 -10.70 2.99 -16.82
C ILE A 104 -10.51 1.54 -17.28
N LEU A 105 -9.48 0.89 -16.75
CA LEU A 105 -9.22 -0.53 -16.84
C LEU A 105 -9.47 -1.17 -15.47
N LEU A 106 -10.03 -2.36 -15.42
CA LEU A 106 -10.33 -3.06 -14.17
C LEU A 106 -9.44 -4.29 -14.01
N GLU A 107 -8.90 -4.44 -12.83
CA GLU A 107 -8.42 -5.68 -12.27
C GLU A 107 -9.41 -6.09 -11.16
N ASP A 108 -10.19 -7.12 -11.36
CA ASP A 108 -11.33 -7.48 -10.51
C ASP A 108 -11.31 -8.94 -10.02
N LYS A 109 -10.15 -9.61 -10.15
CA LYS A 109 -9.98 -11.04 -9.84
C LYS A 109 -9.18 -11.30 -8.55
N SER A 110 -8.32 -10.37 -8.17
CA SER A 110 -7.38 -10.51 -7.07
C SER A 110 -8.06 -10.67 -5.70
N ARG A 111 -7.42 -11.46 -4.83
CA ARG A 111 -7.81 -11.61 -3.41
C ARG A 111 -6.67 -11.25 -2.45
N THR A 112 -5.48 -11.06 -2.99
CA THR A 112 -4.28 -10.72 -2.25
C THR A 112 -3.49 -9.64 -3.00
N THR A 113 -2.61 -8.93 -2.29
CA THR A 113 -1.75 -7.92 -2.92
C THR A 113 -0.83 -8.52 -3.98
N GLU A 114 -0.38 -9.77 -3.80
CA GLU A 114 0.43 -10.49 -4.79
C GLU A 114 -0.37 -10.75 -6.07
N GLU A 115 -1.64 -11.12 -5.93
CA GLU A 115 -2.56 -11.30 -7.07
C GLU A 115 -2.88 -9.98 -7.74
N ASP A 116 -3.13 -8.89 -6.98
CA ASP A 116 -3.27 -7.52 -7.52
C ASP A 116 -2.12 -7.21 -8.49
N VAL A 117 -0.88 -7.50 -8.06
CA VAL A 117 0.29 -7.22 -8.88
C VAL A 117 0.36 -8.12 -10.11
N ARG A 118 0.11 -9.43 -9.96
CA ARG A 118 0.17 -10.39 -11.08
C ARG A 118 -0.83 -10.03 -12.17
N PHE A 119 -2.09 -9.80 -11.80
CA PHE A 119 -3.13 -9.46 -12.77
C PHE A 119 -2.95 -8.03 -13.32
N THR A 120 -2.50 -7.08 -12.51
CA THR A 120 -2.10 -5.76 -13.02
C THR A 120 -0.98 -5.88 -14.05
N LYS A 121 0.04 -6.76 -13.82
CA LYS A 121 1.13 -7.00 -14.77
C LYS A 121 0.62 -7.54 -16.12
N GLU A 122 -0.37 -8.41 -16.11
CA GLU A 122 -1.00 -8.90 -17.34
C GLU A 122 -1.64 -7.74 -18.13
N ILE A 123 -2.35 -6.84 -17.43
CA ILE A 123 -2.95 -5.64 -18.06
C ILE A 123 -1.85 -4.73 -18.62
N LEU A 124 -0.79 -4.45 -17.85
CA LEU A 124 0.33 -3.62 -18.31
C LEU A 124 0.99 -4.22 -19.56
N ASN A 125 1.24 -5.53 -19.55
CA ASN A 125 1.85 -6.24 -20.69
C ASN A 125 0.95 -6.19 -21.93
N LYS A 126 -0.36 -6.44 -21.78
CA LYS A 126 -1.35 -6.40 -22.86
C LYS A 126 -1.38 -5.04 -23.57
N HIS A 127 -1.20 -3.95 -22.82
CA HIS A 127 -1.22 -2.60 -23.33
C HIS A 127 0.18 -2.03 -23.65
N GLY A 128 1.25 -2.79 -23.42
CA GLY A 128 2.63 -2.36 -23.65
C GLY A 128 3.13 -1.29 -22.70
N TYR A 129 2.49 -1.11 -21.52
CA TYR A 129 2.90 -0.12 -20.53
C TYR A 129 4.19 -0.53 -19.82
N LYS A 130 5.11 0.41 -19.65
CA LYS A 130 6.43 0.22 -19.04
C LYS A 130 6.62 0.99 -17.73
N SER A 131 5.64 1.77 -17.33
CA SER A 131 5.67 2.51 -16.07
C SER A 131 4.28 2.69 -15.49
N CYS A 132 4.18 2.69 -14.16
CA CYS A 132 2.94 2.99 -13.47
C CYS A 132 3.18 3.83 -12.21
N ILE A 133 2.20 4.69 -11.88
CA ILE A 133 2.10 5.34 -10.57
C ILE A 133 1.19 4.46 -9.72
N LEU A 134 1.74 3.95 -8.63
CA LEU A 134 1.02 3.07 -7.69
C LEU A 134 0.41 3.88 -6.56
N VAL A 135 -0.91 3.93 -6.52
CA VAL A 135 -1.70 4.62 -5.48
C VAL A 135 -2.26 3.63 -4.48
N THR A 136 -1.98 3.87 -3.20
CA THR A 136 -2.49 3.09 -2.08
C THR A 136 -2.53 3.94 -0.80
N SER A 137 -2.96 3.39 0.34
CA SER A 137 -2.93 4.11 1.63
C SER A 137 -1.50 4.26 2.17
N PRO A 138 -1.24 5.32 2.97
CA PRO A 138 0.08 5.59 3.54
C PRO A 138 0.70 4.39 4.28
N TYR A 139 -0.05 3.74 5.16
CA TYR A 139 0.40 2.59 5.96
C TYR A 139 0.71 1.34 5.13
N HIS A 140 0.12 1.22 3.93
CA HIS A 140 0.31 0.09 3.03
C HIS A 140 1.41 0.32 1.97
N SER A 141 1.85 1.56 1.79
CA SER A 141 2.66 1.98 0.64
C SER A 141 4.01 1.26 0.52
N ARG A 142 4.72 1.07 1.63
CA ARG A 142 6.01 0.35 1.61
C ARG A 142 5.86 -1.11 1.17
N ARG A 143 4.88 -1.83 1.72
CA ARG A 143 4.69 -3.25 1.39
C ARG A 143 4.18 -3.42 -0.05
N ALA A 144 3.18 -2.65 -0.46
CA ALA A 144 2.67 -2.69 -1.83
C ALA A 144 3.77 -2.40 -2.85
N THR A 145 4.54 -1.31 -2.67
CA THR A 145 5.63 -0.95 -3.57
C THR A 145 6.70 -2.04 -3.66
N ARG A 146 7.07 -2.64 -2.52
CA ARG A 146 8.05 -3.74 -2.50
C ARG A 146 7.58 -4.94 -3.29
N ILE A 147 6.32 -5.34 -3.14
CA ILE A 147 5.72 -6.48 -3.87
C ILE A 147 5.63 -6.15 -5.36
N PHE A 148 5.13 -4.94 -5.71
CA PHE A 148 5.05 -4.49 -7.09
C PHE A 148 6.41 -4.52 -7.78
N ARG A 149 7.43 -3.89 -7.21
CA ARG A 149 8.78 -3.87 -7.79
C ARG A 149 9.37 -5.27 -7.95
N LYS A 150 9.17 -6.13 -6.96
CA LYS A 150 9.68 -7.52 -7.03
C LYS A 150 9.04 -8.33 -8.15
N ILE A 151 7.72 -8.26 -8.32
CA ILE A 151 6.99 -9.05 -9.34
C ILE A 151 7.11 -8.42 -10.72
N MET A 152 7.11 -7.09 -10.83
CA MET A 152 7.29 -6.39 -12.12
C MET A 152 8.71 -6.55 -12.65
N GLY A 153 9.72 -6.64 -11.76
CA GLY A 153 11.14 -6.67 -12.12
C GLY A 153 11.55 -5.39 -12.83
N ASP A 154 12.60 -5.44 -13.62
CA ASP A 154 13.14 -4.29 -14.34
C ASP A 154 12.31 -3.90 -15.60
N LYS A 155 11.26 -4.67 -15.89
CA LYS A 155 10.42 -4.45 -17.08
C LYS A 155 9.44 -3.30 -16.93
N VAL A 156 9.05 -2.96 -15.69
CA VAL A 156 8.07 -1.90 -15.39
C VAL A 156 8.58 -1.02 -14.25
N ILE A 157 8.67 0.27 -14.51
CA ILE A 157 9.01 1.27 -13.47
C ILE A 157 7.78 1.50 -12.60
N VAL A 158 7.90 1.28 -11.30
CA VAL A 158 6.84 1.50 -10.32
C VAL A 158 7.18 2.72 -9.45
N ILE A 159 6.33 3.75 -9.52
CA ILE A 159 6.43 5.01 -8.78
C ILE A 159 5.38 4.97 -7.66
N SER A 160 5.81 4.97 -6.41
CA SER A 160 4.91 4.95 -5.26
C SER A 160 4.32 6.33 -4.97
N ALA A 161 3.01 6.43 -4.96
CA ALA A 161 2.27 7.65 -4.66
C ALA A 161 1.13 7.35 -3.65
N PRO A 162 1.43 7.22 -2.35
CA PRO A 162 0.41 7.02 -1.34
C PRO A 162 -0.54 8.22 -1.27
N ALA A 163 -1.83 7.95 -1.00
CA ALA A 163 -2.87 8.97 -0.90
C ALA A 163 -2.50 10.04 0.14
N GLU A 164 -2.55 11.31 -0.28
CA GLU A 164 -2.12 12.44 0.56
C GLU A 164 -3.14 12.75 1.66
N LYS A 165 -4.43 12.64 1.35
CA LYS A 165 -5.51 12.80 2.32
C LYS A 165 -5.93 11.41 2.77
N SER A 166 -5.55 11.02 3.96
CA SER A 166 -5.91 9.74 4.56
C SER A 166 -6.42 9.97 5.97
N TRP A 167 -7.40 9.18 6.37
CA TRP A 167 -7.86 9.12 7.75
C TRP A 167 -6.77 8.60 8.71
N PHE A 168 -5.79 7.86 8.19
CA PHE A 168 -4.67 7.32 8.94
C PHE A 168 -3.67 8.42 9.28
N SER A 169 -3.23 8.47 10.53
CA SER A 169 -2.15 9.34 10.96
C SER A 169 -1.03 8.53 11.62
N PHE A 170 0.20 8.85 11.28
CA PHE A 170 1.38 8.24 11.91
C PHE A 170 1.59 8.74 13.35
N ASP A 171 1.11 9.95 13.63
CA ASP A 171 1.22 10.51 14.97
C ASP A 171 0.23 9.82 15.90
N GLU A 172 0.74 9.29 17.00
CA GLU A 172 -0.05 8.62 18.04
C GLU A 172 -0.95 7.48 17.52
N TRP A 173 -0.58 6.82 16.41
CA TRP A 173 -1.34 5.70 15.83
C TRP A 173 -1.67 4.62 16.86
N TRP A 174 -0.81 4.41 17.86
CA TRP A 174 -1.00 3.43 18.92
C TRP A 174 -2.13 3.78 19.89
N LYS A 175 -2.59 5.03 19.91
CA LYS A 175 -3.73 5.46 20.73
C LYS A 175 -5.06 5.21 20.05
N ARG A 176 -5.10 5.17 18.71
CA ARG A 176 -6.34 4.97 17.95
C ARG A 176 -6.52 3.52 17.54
N ARG A 177 -7.66 2.93 17.91
CA ARG A 177 -7.94 1.49 17.66
C ARG A 177 -7.79 1.11 16.18
N ARG A 178 -8.32 1.93 15.28
CA ARG A 178 -8.30 1.69 13.84
C ARG A 178 -6.88 1.69 13.29
N ASP A 179 -6.08 2.68 13.65
CA ASP A 179 -4.70 2.81 13.20
C ASP A 179 -3.82 1.66 13.73
N ARG A 180 -4.00 1.30 15.03
CA ARG A 180 -3.31 0.13 15.61
C ARG A 180 -3.56 -1.14 14.82
N ALA A 181 -4.84 -1.39 14.48
CA ALA A 181 -5.20 -2.59 13.72
C ALA A 181 -4.48 -2.62 12.37
N ARG A 182 -4.38 -1.47 11.69
CA ARG A 182 -3.68 -1.38 10.39
C ARG A 182 -2.18 -1.57 10.50
N VAL A 183 -1.55 -0.91 11.48
CA VAL A 183 -0.10 -1.04 11.67
C VAL A 183 0.27 -2.48 12.05
N LEU A 184 -0.47 -3.10 12.96
CA LEU A 184 -0.22 -4.49 13.36
C LEU A 184 -0.47 -5.48 12.21
N ASP A 185 -1.53 -5.28 11.43
CA ASP A 185 -1.83 -6.09 10.24
C ASP A 185 -0.71 -5.96 9.19
N GLU A 186 -0.23 -4.76 8.91
CA GLU A 186 0.88 -4.57 7.97
C GLU A 186 2.18 -5.23 8.47
N TYR A 187 2.52 -5.09 9.75
CA TYR A 187 3.69 -5.75 10.32
C TYR A 187 3.57 -7.28 10.29
N SER A 188 2.39 -7.84 10.60
CA SER A 188 2.18 -9.29 10.52
C SER A 188 2.40 -9.80 9.09
N LYS A 189 1.93 -9.06 8.08
CA LYS A 189 2.15 -9.36 6.66
C LYS A 189 3.61 -9.21 6.24
N PHE A 190 4.35 -8.22 6.78
CA PHE A 190 5.79 -8.10 6.56
C PHE A 190 6.57 -9.28 7.15
N ILE A 191 6.24 -9.69 8.38
CA ILE A 191 6.87 -10.85 9.03
C ILE A 191 6.58 -12.12 8.21
N TRP A 192 5.34 -12.29 7.78
CA TRP A 192 4.95 -13.41 6.93
C TRP A 192 5.74 -13.46 5.62
N LEU A 193 5.89 -12.31 4.93
CA LEU A 193 6.70 -12.18 3.71
C LEU A 193 8.18 -12.46 3.97
N TRP A 194 8.69 -12.16 5.16
CA TRP A 194 10.08 -12.41 5.52
C TRP A 194 10.35 -13.88 5.83
N ILE A 195 9.44 -14.53 6.58
CA ILE A 195 9.59 -15.93 7.02
C ILE A 195 9.32 -16.90 5.85
N PHE A 196 8.19 -16.72 5.17
CA PHE A 196 7.71 -17.66 4.15
C PHE A 196 8.06 -17.26 2.73
N GLY A 197 8.57 -16.05 2.56
CA GLY A 197 9.11 -15.54 1.30
C GLY A 197 8.11 -15.49 0.14
N LEU A 198 8.40 -14.64 -0.84
CA LEU A 198 7.83 -14.78 -2.18
C LEU A 198 8.44 -15.99 -2.94
N LYS A 199 9.24 -16.84 -2.26
CA LYS A 199 9.97 -17.93 -2.89
C LYS A 199 9.07 -19.00 -3.50
N ASP A 200 8.00 -19.38 -2.83
CA ASP A 200 7.24 -20.58 -3.22
C ASP A 200 6.15 -20.33 -4.27
N LYS A 201 5.90 -19.07 -4.65
CA LYS A 201 4.89 -18.74 -5.68
C LYS A 201 5.48 -18.25 -7.01
N LEU A 202 6.80 -18.27 -7.16
CA LEU A 202 7.48 -17.92 -8.41
C LEU A 202 7.87 -19.17 -9.23
N ALA A 203 7.65 -20.36 -8.67
CA ALA A 203 8.02 -21.65 -9.30
C ALA A 203 6.82 -22.45 -9.83
N ALA A 204 5.63 -21.86 -9.87
CA ALA A 204 4.43 -22.49 -10.45
C ALA A 204 3.90 -21.69 -11.65
#